data_bc48eb1890ec5b91a5446f0cf9a5ceac
#
_entry.id   bc48eb1890ec5b91a5446f0cf9a5ceac
#
_cell.length_a   1.000
_cell.length_b   1.000
_cell.length_c   1.000
_cell.angle_alpha   90.00
_cell.angle_beta   90.00
_cell.angle_gamma   90.00
#
_symmetry.space_group_name_H-M   'P 1'
#
loop_
_entity.id
_entity.type
_entity.pdbx_description
1 polymer ?
#
loop_
_entity_poly.entity_id
_entity_poly.type
_entity_poly.pdbx_seq_one_letter_code
_entity_poly.pdbx_strand_id
1 'polypeptide(L)'
;MVNLIRAVALTNYAEIARQFSLDPVLLLRRHGMSHKLIADPERRIPIRPVMALLEESARLADCPSFGLRMAESRQLSDIGPLSLLLTHQSTLGDALRTLVEYREFLNPSYALDIEQVGNAVLVHSRLMGGGVLYSPQ
;
A
#
# COMPACT_ATOMS: atom_id res chain seq x y z
N MET A 1 0.69 7.92 19.02
CA MET A 1 -0.42 7.89 18.04
C MET A 1 -0.27 6.68 17.14
N VAL A 2 -1.32 5.92 16.97
CA VAL A 2 -1.29 4.73 16.11
C VAL A 2 -1.57 5.16 14.67
N ASN A 3 -0.60 4.96 13.77
CA ASN A 3 -0.81 5.21 12.35
C ASN A 3 -1.60 4.04 11.74
N LEU A 4 -2.71 4.38 11.10
CA LEU A 4 -3.62 3.43 10.49
C LEU A 4 -3.54 3.50 8.97
N ILE A 5 -3.67 2.36 8.32
CA ILE A 5 -3.88 2.25 6.88
C ILE A 5 -5.16 1.47 6.59
N ARG A 6 -5.66 1.58 5.37
CA ARG A 6 -6.79 0.77 4.93
C ARG A 6 -6.34 -0.67 4.64
N ALA A 7 -7.19 -1.65 4.97
CA ALA A 7 -6.89 -3.07 4.74
C ALA A 7 -6.74 -3.43 3.26
N VAL A 8 -7.20 -2.57 2.34
CA VAL A 8 -6.94 -2.68 0.90
C VAL A 8 -5.43 -2.79 0.57
N ALA A 9 -4.55 -2.29 1.45
CA ALA A 9 -3.11 -2.46 1.30
C ALA A 9 -2.67 -3.94 1.28
N LEU A 10 -3.47 -4.83 1.86
CA LEU A 10 -3.23 -6.28 1.88
C LEU A 10 -4.03 -7.05 0.81
N THR A 11 -4.61 -6.35 -0.17
CA THR A 11 -5.26 -7.00 -1.31
C THR A 11 -4.28 -7.95 -2.01
N ASN A 12 -4.74 -9.17 -2.30
CA ASN A 12 -3.95 -10.25 -2.92
C ASN A 12 -2.81 -10.82 -2.05
N TYR A 13 -2.65 -10.39 -0.80
CA TYR A 13 -1.61 -10.90 0.09
C TYR A 13 -1.63 -12.43 0.18
N ALA A 14 -2.80 -13.01 0.48
CA ALA A 14 -2.93 -14.46 0.67
C ALA A 14 -2.61 -15.25 -0.60
N GLU A 15 -3.02 -14.73 -1.75
CA GLU A 15 -2.74 -15.35 -3.05
C GLU A 15 -1.25 -15.36 -3.36
N ILE A 16 -0.60 -14.22 -3.24
CA ILE A 16 0.84 -14.08 -3.47
C ILE A 16 1.65 -14.92 -2.46
N ALA A 17 1.27 -14.90 -1.18
CA ALA A 17 1.93 -15.73 -0.17
C ALA A 17 1.91 -17.22 -0.54
N ARG A 18 0.77 -17.73 -0.99
CA ARG A 18 0.65 -19.13 -1.44
C ARG A 18 1.52 -19.44 -2.66
N GLN A 19 1.66 -18.51 -3.60
CA GLN A 19 2.55 -18.68 -4.76
C GLN A 19 4.01 -18.90 -4.34
N PHE A 20 4.42 -18.36 -3.20
CA PHE A 20 5.73 -18.59 -2.59
C PHE A 20 5.74 -19.70 -1.54
N SER A 21 4.71 -20.55 -1.51
CA SER A 21 4.59 -21.65 -0.55
C SER A 21 4.56 -21.23 0.92
N LEU A 22 4.10 -20.00 1.18
CA LEU A 22 3.91 -19.47 2.54
C LEU A 22 2.47 -19.75 3.01
N ASP A 23 2.31 -19.91 4.33
CA ASP A 23 0.99 -19.97 4.96
C ASP A 23 0.51 -18.57 5.37
N PRO A 24 -0.42 -17.95 4.61
CA PRO A 24 -0.88 -16.60 4.89
C PRO A 24 -1.66 -16.50 6.20
N VAL A 25 -2.35 -17.56 6.62
CA VAL A 25 -3.14 -17.56 7.86
C VAL A 25 -2.22 -17.52 9.07
N LEU A 26 -1.17 -18.34 9.04
CA LEU A 26 -0.16 -18.38 10.10
C LEU A 26 0.58 -17.04 10.22
N LEU A 27 1.01 -16.48 9.08
CA LEU A 27 1.72 -15.21 9.05
C LEU A 27 0.87 -14.04 9.53
N LEU A 28 -0.38 -13.94 9.09
CA LEU A 28 -1.32 -12.93 9.58
C LEU A 28 -1.48 -13.01 11.10
N ARG A 29 -1.67 -14.22 11.65
CA ARG A 29 -1.81 -14.42 13.09
C ARG A 29 -0.57 -13.99 13.88
N ARG A 30 0.62 -14.27 13.37
CA ARG A 30 1.89 -13.85 14.01
C ARG A 30 1.96 -12.34 14.20
N HIS A 31 1.38 -11.59 13.27
CA HIS A 31 1.34 -10.13 13.30
C HIS A 31 0.03 -9.58 13.88
N GLY A 32 -0.74 -10.40 14.62
CA GLY A 32 -1.96 -9.97 15.30
C GLY A 32 -3.13 -9.66 14.37
N MET A 33 -3.09 -10.17 13.14
CA MET A 33 -4.13 -9.98 12.15
C MET A 33 -4.86 -11.30 11.85
N SER A 34 -6.10 -11.19 11.41
CA SER A 34 -6.90 -12.33 10.94
C SER A 34 -7.40 -12.09 9.53
N HIS A 35 -7.74 -13.17 8.83
CA HIS A 35 -8.34 -13.09 7.51
C HIS A 35 -9.65 -12.26 7.55
N LYS A 36 -10.43 -12.38 8.62
CA LYS A 36 -11.67 -11.61 8.81
C LYS A 36 -11.39 -10.10 8.97
N LEU A 37 -10.25 -9.76 9.59
CA LEU A 37 -9.85 -8.37 9.78
C LEU A 37 -9.56 -7.68 8.45
N ILE A 38 -8.95 -8.39 7.51
CA ILE A 38 -8.55 -7.87 6.20
C ILE A 38 -9.59 -8.10 5.09
N ALA A 39 -10.68 -8.79 5.40
CA ALA A 39 -11.75 -9.07 4.44
C ALA A 39 -12.53 -7.80 4.01
N ASP A 40 -12.56 -6.79 4.86
CA ASP A 40 -13.14 -5.48 4.55
C ASP A 40 -12.02 -4.52 4.11
N PRO A 41 -11.92 -4.17 2.83
CA PRO A 41 -10.83 -3.33 2.31
C PRO A 41 -10.83 -1.91 2.89
N GLU A 42 -11.97 -1.41 3.35
CA GLU A 42 -12.10 -0.08 3.95
C GLU A 42 -11.69 -0.04 5.43
N ARG A 43 -11.56 -1.19 6.05
CA ARG A 43 -11.19 -1.27 7.45
C ARG A 43 -9.82 -0.67 7.70
N ARG A 44 -9.72 0.15 8.73
CA ARG A 44 -8.45 0.75 9.17
C ARG A 44 -7.72 -0.20 10.12
N ILE A 45 -6.48 -0.49 9.81
CA ILE A 45 -5.60 -1.39 10.55
C ILE A 45 -4.28 -0.70 10.87
N PRO A 46 -3.60 -1.06 11.96
CA PRO A 46 -2.30 -0.47 12.30
C PRO A 46 -1.25 -0.75 11.22
N ILE A 47 -0.49 0.27 10.81
CA ILE A 47 0.51 0.15 9.75
C ILE A 47 1.69 -0.74 10.13
N ARG A 48 2.15 -0.67 11.40
CA ARG A 48 3.35 -1.42 11.83
C ARG A 48 3.23 -2.93 11.67
N PRO A 49 2.14 -3.60 12.13
CA PRO A 49 1.92 -5.02 11.86
C PRO A 49 1.89 -5.36 10.37
N VAL A 50 1.31 -4.50 9.53
CA VAL A 50 1.26 -4.70 8.08
C VAL A 50 2.66 -4.66 7.48
N MET A 51 3.48 -3.69 7.86
CA MET A 51 4.87 -3.60 7.38
C MET A 51 5.70 -4.80 7.82
N ALA A 52 5.60 -5.19 9.11
CA ALA A 52 6.31 -6.34 9.62
C ALA A 52 5.89 -7.65 8.93
N LEU A 53 4.60 -7.80 8.61
CA LEU A 53 4.08 -8.92 7.84
C LEU A 53 4.71 -8.98 6.44
N LEU A 54 4.75 -7.86 5.74
CA LEU A 54 5.30 -7.78 4.37
C LEU A 54 6.80 -8.04 4.36
N GLU A 55 7.55 -7.50 5.33
CA GLU A 55 8.99 -7.77 5.48
C GLU A 55 9.27 -9.24 5.78
N GLU A 56 8.55 -9.84 6.73
CA GLU A 56 8.71 -11.27 7.02
C GLU A 56 8.37 -12.13 5.81
N SER A 57 7.31 -11.80 5.11
CA SER A 57 6.90 -12.52 3.90
C SER A 57 7.94 -12.40 2.79
N ALA A 58 8.50 -11.22 2.55
CA ALA A 58 9.56 -11.00 1.57
C ALA A 58 10.82 -11.82 1.91
N ARG A 59 11.20 -11.85 3.17
CA ARG A 59 12.35 -12.64 3.66
C ARG A 59 12.12 -14.14 3.52
N LEU A 60 10.95 -14.64 3.92
CA LEU A 60 10.62 -16.08 3.83
C LEU A 60 10.45 -16.55 2.39
N ALA A 61 9.97 -15.68 1.52
CA ALA A 61 9.80 -15.94 0.08
C ALA A 61 11.13 -15.81 -0.71
N ASP A 62 12.19 -15.30 -0.08
CA ASP A 62 13.41 -14.85 -0.75
C ASP A 62 13.09 -13.92 -1.94
N CYS A 63 12.15 -13.01 -1.72
CA CYS A 63 11.63 -12.10 -2.74
C CYS A 63 11.57 -10.67 -2.20
N PRO A 64 12.62 -9.86 -2.36
CA PRO A 64 12.64 -8.47 -1.91
C PRO A 64 11.51 -7.61 -2.50
N SER A 65 11.02 -7.99 -3.69
CA SER A 65 9.92 -7.32 -4.38
C SER A 65 8.53 -7.89 -4.05
N PHE A 66 8.37 -8.59 -2.93
CA PHE A 66 7.09 -9.23 -2.55
C PHE A 66 5.89 -8.26 -2.60
N GLY A 67 6.05 -7.07 -2.03
CA GLY A 67 5.02 -6.03 -2.06
C GLY A 67 4.69 -5.54 -3.47
N LEU A 68 5.67 -5.45 -4.37
CA LEU A 68 5.45 -5.12 -5.77
C LEU A 68 4.68 -6.22 -6.49
N ARG A 69 4.97 -7.49 -6.20
CA ARG A 69 4.19 -8.62 -6.72
C ARG A 69 2.72 -8.53 -6.34
N MET A 70 2.43 -8.12 -5.10
CA MET A 70 1.06 -7.87 -4.68
C MET A 70 0.41 -6.72 -5.47
N ALA A 71 1.17 -5.70 -5.83
CA ALA A 71 0.67 -4.53 -6.54
C ALA A 71 0.42 -4.78 -8.04
N GLU A 72 1.12 -5.73 -8.66
CA GLU A 72 1.02 -6.03 -10.10
C GLU A 72 -0.41 -6.36 -10.57
N SER A 73 -1.21 -6.97 -9.73
CA SER A 73 -2.59 -7.36 -10.04
C SER A 73 -3.64 -6.34 -9.62
N ARG A 74 -3.21 -5.21 -9.04
CA ARG A 74 -4.14 -4.16 -8.60
C ARG A 74 -4.67 -3.35 -9.77
N GLN A 75 -5.92 -2.95 -9.63
CA GLN A 75 -6.61 -2.08 -10.57
C GLN A 75 -6.92 -0.72 -9.93
N LEU A 76 -7.16 0.28 -10.74
CA LEU A 76 -7.53 1.61 -10.27
C LEU A 76 -8.81 1.56 -9.41
N SER A 77 -9.75 0.69 -9.74
CA SER A 77 -10.98 0.47 -8.97
C SER A 77 -10.75 0.04 -7.52
N ASP A 78 -9.61 -0.58 -7.21
CA ASP A 78 -9.27 -1.01 -5.85
C ASP A 78 -9.05 0.18 -4.89
N ILE A 79 -8.79 1.36 -5.44
CA ILE A 79 -8.69 2.60 -4.64
C ILE A 79 -10.06 3.02 -4.07
N GLY A 80 -11.15 2.47 -4.58
CA GLY A 80 -12.50 2.82 -4.17
C GLY A 80 -13.06 4.05 -4.90
N PRO A 81 -13.93 4.86 -4.26
CA PRO A 81 -14.63 5.98 -4.94
C PRO A 81 -13.71 7.00 -5.61
N LEU A 82 -12.49 7.17 -5.11
CA LEU A 82 -11.50 8.08 -5.71
C LEU A 82 -11.16 7.68 -7.15
N SER A 83 -11.26 6.39 -7.50
CA SER A 83 -11.05 5.91 -8.87
C SER A 83 -11.93 6.61 -9.89
N LEU A 84 -13.16 6.93 -9.52
CA LEU A 84 -14.09 7.66 -10.40
C LEU A 84 -13.60 9.07 -10.70
N LEU A 85 -13.06 9.77 -9.71
CA LEU A 85 -12.47 11.09 -9.92
C LEU A 85 -11.24 11.01 -10.83
N LEU A 86 -10.40 10.00 -10.65
CA LEU A 86 -9.17 9.83 -11.44
C LEU A 86 -9.47 9.50 -12.92
N THR A 87 -10.47 8.67 -13.18
CA THR A 87 -10.85 8.29 -14.55
C THR A 87 -11.45 9.47 -15.35
N HIS A 88 -11.95 10.50 -14.68
CA HIS A 88 -12.49 11.70 -15.33
C HIS A 88 -11.45 12.81 -15.53
N GLN A 89 -10.21 12.60 -15.15
CA GLN A 89 -9.15 13.59 -15.38
C GLN A 89 -8.66 13.53 -16.83
N SER A 90 -8.42 14.71 -17.42
CA SER A 90 -8.04 14.82 -18.83
C SER A 90 -6.57 14.50 -19.06
N THR A 91 -5.71 14.67 -18.05
CA THR A 91 -4.27 14.44 -18.15
C THR A 91 -3.75 13.66 -16.94
N LEU A 92 -2.59 13.02 -17.10
CA LEU A 92 -1.88 12.38 -15.99
C LEU A 92 -1.53 13.40 -14.91
N GLY A 93 -1.15 14.62 -15.28
CA GLY A 93 -0.85 15.69 -14.32
C GLY A 93 -2.05 16.05 -13.46
N ASP A 94 -3.25 16.12 -14.04
CA ASP A 94 -4.49 16.39 -13.31
C ASP A 94 -4.85 15.21 -12.40
N ALA A 95 -4.68 13.98 -12.86
CA ALA A 95 -4.88 12.78 -12.04
C ALA A 95 -3.93 12.75 -10.83
N LEU A 96 -2.66 13.08 -11.01
CA LEU A 96 -1.69 13.14 -9.91
C LEU A 96 -2.02 14.25 -8.92
N ARG A 97 -2.44 15.43 -9.37
CA ARG A 97 -2.90 16.52 -8.48
C ARG A 97 -4.12 16.10 -7.68
N THR A 98 -5.07 15.42 -8.31
CA THR A 98 -6.24 14.85 -7.62
C THR A 98 -5.83 13.85 -6.55
N LEU A 99 -4.86 12.97 -6.82
CA LEU A 99 -4.31 12.07 -5.80
C LEU A 99 -3.71 12.81 -4.62
N VAL A 100 -2.96 13.88 -4.86
CA VAL A 100 -2.37 14.71 -3.79
C VAL A 100 -3.45 15.36 -2.94
N GLU A 101 -4.48 15.94 -3.59
CA GLU A 101 -5.58 16.62 -2.92
C GLU A 101 -6.38 15.68 -2.02
N TYR A 102 -6.67 14.47 -2.50
CA TYR A 102 -7.48 13.48 -1.79
C TYR A 102 -6.67 12.38 -1.10
N ARG A 103 -5.35 12.56 -0.90
CA ARG A 103 -4.45 11.55 -0.32
C ARG A 103 -4.90 11.03 1.05
N GLU A 104 -5.53 11.88 1.86
CA GLU A 104 -6.00 11.49 3.20
C GLU A 104 -7.11 10.44 3.15
N PHE A 105 -7.90 10.41 2.08
CA PHE A 105 -8.89 9.37 1.85
C PHE A 105 -8.26 8.04 1.44
N LEU A 106 -7.08 8.08 0.81
CA LEU A 106 -6.33 6.88 0.46
C LEU A 106 -5.64 6.29 1.68
N ASN A 107 -4.81 7.08 2.31
CA ASN A 107 -4.03 6.65 3.46
C ASN A 107 -3.50 7.89 4.21
N PRO A 108 -4.01 8.18 5.40
CA PRO A 108 -3.57 9.34 6.19
C PRO A 108 -2.11 9.26 6.62
N SER A 109 -1.49 8.07 6.58
CA SER A 109 -0.08 7.87 6.87
C SER A 109 0.84 8.02 5.66
N TYR A 110 0.30 8.47 4.52
CA TYR A 110 1.04 8.57 3.27
C TYR A 110 1.09 10.02 2.79
N ALA A 111 2.28 10.54 2.59
CA ALA A 111 2.50 11.83 1.97
C ALA A 111 2.89 11.65 0.51
N LEU A 112 2.25 12.41 -0.35
CA LEU A 112 2.52 12.46 -1.79
C LEU A 112 2.70 13.92 -2.19
N ASP A 113 3.85 14.23 -2.76
CA ASP A 113 4.18 15.57 -3.25
C ASP A 113 4.63 15.49 -4.71
N ILE A 114 4.29 16.50 -5.50
CA ILE A 114 4.67 16.60 -6.90
C ILE A 114 5.52 17.85 -7.07
N GLU A 115 6.70 17.68 -7.67
CA GLU A 115 7.63 18.76 -7.97
C GLU A 115 7.97 18.75 -9.46
N GLN A 116 7.92 19.91 -10.10
CA GLN A 116 8.38 20.07 -11.47
C GLN A 116 9.81 20.61 -11.49
N VAL A 117 10.71 19.87 -12.12
CA VAL A 117 12.11 20.23 -12.29
C VAL A 117 12.45 20.23 -13.77
N GLY A 118 12.48 21.40 -14.39
CA GLY A 118 12.68 21.51 -15.84
C GLY A 118 11.58 20.79 -16.62
N ASN A 119 11.97 19.81 -17.43
CA ASN A 119 11.06 18.97 -18.23
C ASN A 119 10.60 17.70 -17.49
N ALA A 120 11.08 17.47 -16.28
CA ALA A 120 10.74 16.30 -15.49
C ALA A 120 9.73 16.66 -14.41
N VAL A 121 8.91 15.69 -14.05
CA VAL A 121 8.02 15.74 -12.88
C VAL A 121 8.48 14.68 -11.91
N LEU A 122 8.82 15.10 -10.69
CA LEU A 122 9.18 14.21 -9.61
C LEU A 122 7.96 13.98 -8.71
N VAL A 123 7.68 12.72 -8.44
CA VAL A 123 6.63 12.32 -7.51
C VAL A 123 7.30 11.78 -6.26
N HIS A 124 7.23 12.53 -5.17
CA HIS A 124 7.79 12.14 -3.88
C HIS A 124 6.73 11.42 -3.06
N SER A 125 7.03 10.22 -2.61
CA SER A 125 6.15 9.47 -1.74
C SER A 125 6.84 9.13 -0.43
N ARG A 126 6.16 9.37 0.70
CA ARG A 126 6.70 9.12 2.05
C ARG A 126 5.64 8.51 2.95
N LEU A 127 6.03 7.52 3.74
CA LEU A 127 5.22 7.06 4.85
C LEU A 127 5.47 7.95 6.07
N MET A 128 4.40 8.55 6.60
CA MET A 128 4.47 9.42 7.77
C MET A 128 4.40 8.58 9.05
N GLY A 129 5.36 8.80 9.98
CA GLY A 129 5.29 8.25 11.33
C GLY A 129 5.91 6.87 11.55
N GLY A 130 6.72 6.39 10.63
CA GLY A 130 7.64 5.27 10.86
C GLY A 130 9.07 5.81 10.97
N GLY A 131 9.78 5.53 12.05
CA GLY A 131 11.24 5.58 12.00
C GLY A 131 11.71 4.74 10.82
N VAL A 132 12.81 5.14 10.22
CA VAL A 132 13.44 4.58 9.00
C VAL A 132 13.22 3.06 8.91
N LEU A 133 12.32 2.62 8.04
CA LEU A 133 12.05 1.22 7.77
C LEU A 133 12.51 0.78 6.37
N TYR A 134 13.20 1.64 5.66
CA TYR A 134 13.85 1.28 4.41
C TYR A 134 15.21 1.96 4.30
N SER A 135 16.25 1.20 4.51
CA SER A 135 17.53 1.42 3.85
C SER A 135 17.42 0.72 2.49
N PRO A 136 17.42 1.43 1.36
CA PRO A 136 17.62 0.79 0.08
C PRO A 136 19.06 0.28 0.06
N GLN A 137 19.24 -1.02 -0.01
CA GLN A 137 20.49 -1.63 -0.44
C GLN A 137 20.55 -1.64 -1.94
#